data_743b644cef6fde8ebe7c73c5b873cdbb
#
_entry.id   743b644cef6fde8ebe7c73c5b873cdbb
#
_cell.length_a   1.000
_cell.length_b   1.000
_cell.length_c   1.000
_cell.angle_alpha   90.00
_cell.angle_beta   90.00
_cell.angle_gamma   90.00
#
_symmetry.space_group_name_H-M   'P 1'
#
loop_
_entity.id
_entity.type
_entity.pdbx_description
1 polymer ?
#
loop_
_entity_poly.entity_id
_entity_poly.type
_entity_poly.pdbx_seq_one_letter_code
_entity_poly.pdbx_strand_id
1 'polypeptide(L)'
;MQAWLDALLAVLLAPVCAACGSPLPHPTRGCVCESCWSALAPLQPPFCVTCGGALAPTAHTTLSVCPDCLRHPPVVDHARAIGVHDGSLRAIIHAFKYGGHRSLARPLAERMRAAGATLVTDSRAAVPVPLHGSRRRSRGFNQAADLARHLGLPVAHALVRLRDTSTQTALPAEERRANVASAFRPARSAAALRGTTVLLVDDVRTTGATLDACAAALKEAGVRRVVALTAARVETPRG
;
A
#
# COMPACT_ATOMS: atom_id res chain seq x y z
N MET A 1 31.94 0.16 -15.70
CA MET A 1 32.15 -0.65 -14.48
C MET A 1 30.93 -1.48 -14.13
N GLN A 2 29.70 -0.93 -14.08
CA GLN A 2 28.47 -1.71 -13.79
C GLN A 2 28.17 -2.83 -14.80
N ALA A 3 28.37 -2.61 -16.11
CA ALA A 3 28.09 -3.61 -17.14
C ALA A 3 28.91 -4.90 -17.00
N TRP A 4 30.19 -4.78 -16.62
CA TRP A 4 31.06 -5.94 -16.36
C TRP A 4 30.61 -6.72 -15.11
N LEU A 5 30.19 -6.01 -14.07
CA LEU A 5 29.67 -6.65 -12.86
C LEU A 5 28.34 -7.36 -13.13
N ASP A 6 27.46 -6.76 -13.93
CA ASP A 6 26.19 -7.39 -14.35
C ASP A 6 26.46 -8.67 -15.14
N ALA A 7 27.37 -8.63 -16.13
CA ALA A 7 27.73 -9.80 -16.92
C ALA A 7 28.32 -10.93 -16.05
N LEU A 8 29.22 -10.61 -15.13
CA LEU A 8 29.82 -11.57 -14.21
C LEU A 8 28.73 -12.20 -13.30
N LEU A 9 27.88 -11.39 -12.70
CA LEU A 9 26.80 -11.87 -11.84
C LEU A 9 25.77 -12.68 -12.61
N ALA A 10 25.45 -12.31 -13.85
CA ALA A 10 24.52 -13.05 -14.71
C ALA A 10 25.05 -14.47 -15.01
N VAL A 11 26.35 -14.60 -15.26
CA VAL A 11 26.98 -15.91 -15.54
C VAL A 11 27.11 -16.76 -14.29
N LEU A 12 27.54 -16.16 -13.16
CA LEU A 12 27.85 -16.93 -11.94
C LEU A 12 26.61 -17.30 -11.15
N LEU A 13 25.61 -16.43 -11.09
CA LEU A 13 24.43 -16.59 -10.21
C LEU A 13 23.14 -16.90 -10.99
N ALA A 14 23.16 -16.73 -12.32
CA ALA A 14 21.96 -16.87 -13.17
C ALA A 14 20.69 -16.27 -12.55
N PRO A 15 20.73 -14.98 -12.08
CA PRO A 15 19.64 -14.41 -11.35
C PRO A 15 18.39 -14.30 -12.23
N VAL A 16 17.22 -14.54 -11.63
CA VAL A 16 15.94 -14.45 -12.32
C VAL A 16 15.09 -13.33 -11.73
N CYS A 17 14.20 -12.78 -12.55
CA CYS A 17 13.24 -11.77 -12.14
C CYS A 17 12.30 -12.33 -11.07
N ALA A 18 12.21 -11.67 -9.92
CA ALA A 18 11.36 -12.08 -8.82
C ALA A 18 9.85 -12.04 -9.14
N ALA A 19 9.45 -11.38 -10.24
CA ALA A 19 8.05 -11.29 -10.65
C ALA A 19 7.68 -12.30 -11.76
N CYS A 20 8.51 -12.48 -12.78
CA CYS A 20 8.18 -13.33 -13.95
C CYS A 20 9.11 -14.53 -14.14
N GLY A 21 10.18 -14.66 -13.36
CA GLY A 21 11.13 -15.76 -13.47
C GLY A 21 12.09 -15.68 -14.68
N SER A 22 11.98 -14.67 -15.56
CA SER A 22 12.90 -14.50 -16.69
C SER A 22 14.30 -14.13 -16.21
N PRO A 23 15.36 -14.49 -16.95
CA PRO A 23 16.73 -14.07 -16.63
C PRO A 23 16.87 -12.56 -16.46
N LEU A 24 17.67 -12.14 -15.49
CA LEU A 24 17.98 -10.73 -15.23
C LEU A 24 19.31 -10.34 -15.86
N PRO A 25 19.31 -9.58 -16.97
CA PRO A 25 20.55 -9.15 -17.62
C PRO A 25 21.31 -8.10 -16.80
N HIS A 26 20.63 -7.39 -15.90
CA HIS A 26 21.20 -6.33 -15.08
C HIS A 26 20.85 -6.50 -13.58
N PRO A 27 21.40 -7.52 -12.90
CA PRO A 27 21.05 -7.82 -11.51
C PRO A 27 21.44 -6.70 -10.52
N THR A 28 22.41 -5.84 -10.86
CA THR A 28 22.78 -4.69 -10.03
C THR A 28 21.69 -3.60 -9.99
N ARG A 29 20.76 -3.60 -10.94
CA ARG A 29 19.64 -2.65 -10.99
C ARG A 29 18.44 -3.07 -10.14
N GLY A 30 18.45 -4.31 -9.62
CA GLY A 30 17.41 -4.84 -8.77
C GLY A 30 16.94 -6.23 -9.16
N CYS A 31 15.99 -6.77 -8.43
CA CYS A 31 15.50 -8.14 -8.58
C CYS A 31 14.25 -8.28 -9.48
N VAL A 32 13.81 -7.22 -10.13
CA VAL A 32 12.66 -7.21 -11.08
C VAL A 32 13.11 -6.61 -12.40
N CYS A 33 12.80 -7.28 -13.52
CA CYS A 33 13.18 -6.84 -14.85
C CYS A 33 12.39 -5.60 -15.29
N GLU A 34 12.95 -4.88 -16.26
CA GLU A 34 12.36 -3.64 -16.77
C GLU A 34 10.98 -3.89 -17.42
N SER A 35 10.81 -5.01 -18.11
CA SER A 35 9.51 -5.38 -18.70
C SER A 35 8.41 -5.55 -17.65
N CYS A 36 8.70 -6.14 -16.49
CA CYS A 36 7.74 -6.21 -15.40
C CYS A 36 7.41 -4.85 -14.79
N TRP A 37 8.40 -3.94 -14.68
CA TRP A 37 8.14 -2.57 -14.23
C TRP A 37 7.37 -1.75 -15.25
N SER A 38 7.63 -1.91 -16.54
CA SER A 38 6.95 -1.20 -17.63
C SER A 38 5.53 -1.72 -17.86
N ALA A 39 5.27 -3.00 -17.53
CA ALA A 39 3.93 -3.59 -17.62
C ALA A 39 2.98 -3.18 -16.49
N LEU A 40 3.42 -2.36 -15.55
CA LEU A 40 2.52 -1.81 -14.54
C LEU A 40 1.47 -0.92 -15.22
N ALA A 41 0.20 -1.24 -15.00
CA ALA A 41 -0.91 -0.41 -15.43
C ALA A 41 -1.27 0.59 -14.31
N PRO A 42 -0.84 1.86 -14.39
CA PRO A 42 -1.24 2.86 -13.42
C PRO A 42 -2.74 3.12 -13.53
N LEU A 43 -3.35 3.43 -12.41
CA LEU A 43 -4.74 3.86 -12.42
C LEU A 43 -4.87 5.14 -13.26
N GLN A 44 -5.91 5.19 -14.10
CA GLN A 44 -6.18 6.33 -14.98
C GLN A 44 -7.30 7.21 -14.39
N PRO A 45 -7.20 8.55 -14.51
CA PRO A 45 -8.29 9.43 -14.15
C PRO A 45 -9.52 9.24 -15.08
N PRO A 46 -10.72 9.63 -14.65
CA PRO A 46 -11.02 10.25 -13.36
C PRO A 46 -11.02 9.29 -12.18
N PHE A 47 -10.64 9.80 -10.99
CA PHE A 47 -10.59 9.01 -9.77
C PHE A 47 -11.69 9.39 -8.79
N CYS A 48 -12.20 8.41 -8.06
CA CYS A 48 -12.93 8.69 -6.84
C CYS A 48 -12.05 9.47 -5.86
N VAL A 49 -12.51 10.66 -5.45
CA VAL A 49 -11.73 11.54 -4.56
C VAL A 49 -11.42 10.87 -3.24
N THR A 50 -12.32 10.02 -2.73
CA THR A 50 -12.18 9.35 -1.44
C THR A 50 -11.28 8.11 -1.53
N CYS A 51 -11.66 7.14 -2.38
CA CYS A 51 -10.98 5.84 -2.38
C CYS A 51 -9.87 5.70 -3.43
N GLY A 52 -9.73 6.66 -4.35
CA GLY A 52 -8.74 6.62 -5.42
C GLY A 52 -8.99 5.57 -6.49
N GLY A 53 -10.17 4.95 -6.54
CA GLY A 53 -10.55 4.03 -7.61
C GLY A 53 -10.85 4.77 -8.90
N ALA A 54 -10.55 4.16 -10.05
CA ALA A 54 -10.94 4.69 -11.33
C ALA A 54 -12.47 4.81 -11.43
N LEU A 55 -12.95 5.93 -11.92
CA LEU A 55 -14.36 6.14 -12.26
C LEU A 55 -14.58 5.83 -13.73
N ALA A 56 -15.77 5.33 -14.08
CA ALA A 56 -16.13 5.22 -15.48
C ALA A 56 -16.22 6.63 -16.10
N PRO A 57 -15.62 6.88 -17.27
CA PRO A 57 -15.81 8.10 -17.99
C PRO A 57 -17.27 8.14 -18.51
N THR A 58 -18.15 8.80 -17.78
CA THR A 58 -19.53 9.08 -18.24
C THR A 58 -19.63 10.56 -18.55
N ALA A 59 -20.34 10.91 -19.64
CA ALA A 59 -20.48 12.27 -20.14
C ALA A 59 -21.10 13.26 -19.13
N HIS A 60 -21.61 12.78 -18.00
CA HIS A 60 -22.31 13.55 -16.97
C HIS A 60 -21.74 13.35 -15.56
N THR A 61 -20.47 12.90 -15.40
CA THR A 61 -19.92 12.66 -14.06
C THR A 61 -19.51 13.97 -13.39
N THR A 62 -20.45 14.67 -12.82
CA THR A 62 -20.21 15.67 -11.77
C THR A 62 -19.83 15.01 -10.43
N LEU A 63 -20.05 13.68 -10.29
CA LEU A 63 -19.78 12.93 -9.08
C LEU A 63 -18.31 12.51 -9.05
N SER A 64 -17.54 13.15 -8.21
CA SER A 64 -16.14 12.78 -7.91
C SER A 64 -16.01 11.61 -6.92
N VAL A 65 -17.13 10.99 -6.49
CA VAL A 65 -17.18 9.88 -5.52
C VAL A 65 -17.83 8.66 -6.17
N CYS A 66 -17.25 7.48 -6.02
CA CYS A 66 -17.80 6.24 -6.56
C CYS A 66 -19.04 5.75 -5.77
N PRO A 67 -19.93 4.96 -6.39
CA PRO A 67 -21.15 4.45 -5.73
C PRO A 67 -20.86 3.67 -4.43
N ASP A 68 -19.74 2.94 -4.35
CA ASP A 68 -19.38 2.21 -3.15
C ASP A 68 -19.04 3.15 -1.98
N CYS A 69 -18.28 4.22 -2.24
CA CYS A 69 -17.99 5.23 -1.23
C CYS A 69 -19.21 6.08 -0.84
N LEU A 70 -20.20 6.22 -1.71
CA LEU A 70 -21.48 6.85 -1.36
C LEU A 70 -22.30 5.98 -0.42
N ARG A 71 -22.38 4.68 -0.70
CA ARG A 71 -23.12 3.71 0.15
C ARG A 71 -22.41 3.42 1.47
N HIS A 72 -21.07 3.37 1.44
CA HIS A 72 -20.21 3.04 2.57
C HIS A 72 -19.08 4.07 2.68
N PRO A 73 -19.34 5.25 3.26
CA PRO A 73 -18.34 6.29 3.39
C PRO A 73 -17.12 5.79 4.17
N PRO A 74 -15.92 5.83 3.58
CA PRO A 74 -14.70 5.44 4.29
C PRO A 74 -14.34 6.42 5.41
N VAL A 75 -13.64 5.94 6.44
CA VAL A 75 -13.07 6.77 7.49
C VAL A 75 -11.82 7.51 7.02
N VAL A 76 -11.08 6.90 6.08
CA VAL A 76 -9.96 7.54 5.38
C VAL A 76 -10.48 8.68 4.50
N ASP A 77 -9.89 9.87 4.64
CA ASP A 77 -10.34 11.06 3.91
C ASP A 77 -10.03 11.00 2.41
N HIS A 78 -8.82 10.53 2.04
CA HIS A 78 -8.42 10.30 0.65
C HIS A 78 -7.46 9.12 0.56
N ALA A 79 -7.54 8.36 -0.52
CA ALA A 79 -6.61 7.26 -0.79
C ALA A 79 -6.09 7.28 -2.24
N ARG A 80 -4.86 6.78 -2.44
CA ARG A 80 -4.25 6.53 -3.76
C ARG A 80 -3.50 5.21 -3.74
N ALA A 81 -3.28 4.65 -4.93
CA ALA A 81 -2.46 3.47 -5.18
C ALA A 81 -1.72 3.62 -6.51
N ILE A 82 -0.65 2.86 -6.70
CA ILE A 82 0.07 2.81 -7.98
C ILE A 82 -0.86 2.30 -9.09
N GLY A 83 -1.54 1.16 -8.82
CA GLY A 83 -2.35 0.47 -9.80
C GLY A 83 -3.27 -0.57 -9.19
N VAL A 84 -3.90 -1.37 -10.08
CA VAL A 84 -4.71 -2.52 -9.69
C VAL A 84 -3.81 -3.66 -9.22
N HIS A 85 -4.25 -4.41 -8.19
CA HIS A 85 -3.54 -5.59 -7.67
C HIS A 85 -3.72 -6.78 -8.62
N ASP A 86 -3.11 -6.68 -9.80
CA ASP A 86 -3.15 -7.69 -10.84
C ASP A 86 -1.81 -7.76 -11.61
N GLY A 87 -1.64 -8.77 -12.45
CA GLY A 87 -0.49 -8.92 -13.34
C GLY A 87 0.86 -8.74 -12.65
N SER A 88 1.73 -7.94 -13.25
CA SER A 88 3.09 -7.67 -12.75
C SER A 88 3.11 -7.02 -11.37
N LEU A 89 2.18 -6.10 -11.07
CA LEU A 89 2.13 -5.44 -9.76
C LEU A 89 1.82 -6.44 -8.64
N ARG A 90 0.88 -7.36 -8.87
CA ARG A 90 0.58 -8.45 -7.92
C ARG A 90 1.81 -9.35 -7.70
N ALA A 91 2.52 -9.74 -8.78
CA ALA A 91 3.71 -10.57 -8.70
C ALA A 91 4.84 -9.88 -7.93
N ILE A 92 5.09 -8.59 -8.17
CA ILE A 92 6.09 -7.79 -7.47
C ILE A 92 5.76 -7.67 -5.98
N ILE A 93 4.50 -7.38 -5.64
CA ILE A 93 4.05 -7.29 -4.24
C ILE A 93 4.14 -8.66 -3.55
N HIS A 94 3.86 -9.75 -4.27
CA HIS A 94 4.03 -11.10 -3.73
C HIS A 94 5.50 -11.40 -3.41
N ALA A 95 6.42 -11.10 -4.34
CA ALA A 95 7.86 -11.24 -4.13
C ALA A 95 8.35 -10.39 -2.92
N PHE A 96 7.84 -9.16 -2.78
CA PHE A 96 8.12 -8.29 -1.65
C PHE A 96 7.62 -8.88 -0.32
N LYS A 97 6.41 -9.49 -0.30
CA LYS A 97 5.80 -10.05 0.92
C LYS A 97 6.41 -11.37 1.37
N TYR A 98 6.72 -12.23 0.43
CA TYR A 98 6.99 -13.65 0.69
C TYR A 98 8.34 -14.15 0.13
N GLY A 99 8.91 -13.45 -0.87
CA GLY A 99 10.17 -13.80 -1.49
C GLY A 99 11.41 -13.25 -0.78
N GLY A 100 11.26 -12.55 0.34
CA GLY A 100 12.40 -11.94 1.04
C GLY A 100 13.02 -10.71 0.33
N HIS A 101 12.45 -10.27 -0.80
CA HIS A 101 12.99 -9.18 -1.62
C HIS A 101 12.68 -7.80 -1.03
N ARG A 102 13.21 -7.50 0.15
CA ARG A 102 13.02 -6.20 0.83
C ARG A 102 13.54 -5.00 0.03
N SER A 103 14.50 -5.23 -0.87
CA SER A 103 14.99 -4.20 -1.80
C SER A 103 13.91 -3.60 -2.69
N LEU A 104 12.76 -4.31 -2.88
CA LEU A 104 11.60 -3.79 -3.59
C LEU A 104 10.87 -2.65 -2.88
N ALA A 105 11.12 -2.44 -1.58
CA ALA A 105 10.48 -1.36 -0.83
C ALA A 105 10.73 0.02 -1.46
N ARG A 106 11.99 0.31 -1.83
CA ARG A 106 12.35 1.61 -2.41
C ARG A 106 11.70 1.86 -3.78
N PRO A 107 11.85 0.99 -4.81
CA PRO A 107 11.24 1.24 -6.12
C PRO A 107 9.70 1.22 -6.08
N LEU A 108 9.07 0.48 -5.16
CA LEU A 108 7.63 0.57 -4.93
C LEU A 108 7.25 1.92 -4.30
N ALA A 109 7.95 2.36 -3.26
CA ALA A 109 7.68 3.63 -2.59
C ALA A 109 7.88 4.85 -3.52
N GLU A 110 8.86 4.81 -4.42
CA GLU A 110 9.07 5.85 -5.45
C GLU A 110 7.84 5.97 -6.36
N ARG A 111 7.26 4.85 -6.80
CA ARG A 111 6.02 4.83 -7.60
C ARG A 111 4.79 5.23 -6.79
N MET A 112 4.70 4.81 -5.53
CA MET A 112 3.66 5.25 -4.61
C MET A 112 3.70 6.76 -4.44
N ARG A 113 4.89 7.33 -4.22
CA ARG A 113 5.08 8.77 -4.08
C ARG A 113 4.65 9.53 -5.34
N ALA A 114 4.95 9.02 -6.53
CA ALA A 114 4.50 9.61 -7.79
C ALA A 114 2.96 9.58 -7.91
N ALA A 115 2.33 8.45 -7.57
CA ALA A 115 0.88 8.27 -7.64
C ALA A 115 0.11 9.11 -6.60
N GLY A 116 0.73 9.39 -5.45
CA GLY A 116 0.12 10.12 -4.32
C GLY A 116 0.89 11.38 -3.92
N ALA A 117 1.51 12.10 -4.86
CA ALA A 117 2.41 13.23 -4.56
C ALA A 117 1.77 14.27 -3.64
N THR A 118 0.54 14.68 -3.92
CA THR A 118 -0.21 15.65 -3.09
C THR A 118 -0.47 15.11 -1.67
N LEU A 119 -0.80 13.81 -1.54
CA LEU A 119 -1.02 13.20 -0.23
C LEU A 119 0.26 13.17 0.61
N VAL A 120 1.39 12.91 -0.03
CA VAL A 120 2.71 12.95 0.63
C VAL A 120 3.04 14.37 1.07
N THR A 121 2.90 15.36 0.18
CA THR A 121 3.23 16.76 0.49
C THR A 121 2.37 17.34 1.61
N ASP A 122 1.09 16.99 1.64
CA ASP A 122 0.14 17.50 2.65
C ASP A 122 0.29 16.84 4.02
N SER A 123 1.10 15.78 4.12
CA SER A 123 1.20 14.97 5.34
C SER A 123 2.40 15.33 6.21
N ARG A 124 2.19 15.37 7.52
CA ARG A 124 3.23 15.62 8.54
C ARG A 124 4.15 14.41 8.74
N ALA A 125 3.60 13.20 8.65
CA ALA A 125 4.30 11.95 8.90
C ALA A 125 3.66 10.78 8.15
N ALA A 126 4.44 9.75 7.84
CA ALA A 126 3.98 8.46 7.36
C ALA A 126 3.73 7.51 8.55
N VAL A 127 2.51 6.98 8.63
CA VAL A 127 2.10 6.01 9.65
C VAL A 127 1.93 4.65 9.00
N PRO A 128 2.84 3.69 9.18
CA PRO A 128 2.68 2.37 8.62
C PRO A 128 1.59 1.58 9.34
N VAL A 129 0.75 0.87 8.59
CA VAL A 129 -0.21 -0.09 9.15
C VAL A 129 0.57 -1.18 9.89
N PRO A 130 0.28 -1.44 11.19
CA PRO A 130 1.00 -2.44 11.96
C PRO A 130 0.59 -3.85 11.57
N LEU A 131 1.56 -4.75 11.43
CA LEU A 131 1.33 -6.18 11.33
C LEU A 131 1.03 -6.79 12.70
N HIS A 132 0.20 -7.84 12.71
CA HIS A 132 0.08 -8.67 13.90
C HIS A 132 1.39 -9.41 14.20
N GLY A 133 1.63 -9.71 15.49
CA GLY A 133 2.87 -10.34 15.94
C GLY A 133 3.19 -11.68 15.25
N SER A 134 2.18 -12.50 14.96
CA SER A 134 2.34 -13.77 14.23
C SER A 134 2.90 -13.56 12.82
N ARG A 135 2.31 -12.62 12.06
CA ARG A 135 2.76 -12.28 10.70
C ARG A 135 4.14 -11.63 10.68
N ARG A 136 4.43 -10.81 11.70
CA ARG A 136 5.76 -10.20 11.83
C ARG A 136 6.83 -11.25 12.07
N ARG A 137 6.53 -12.30 12.86
CA ARG A 137 7.45 -13.44 13.06
C ARG A 137 7.65 -14.25 11.79
N SER A 138 6.58 -14.57 11.06
CA SER A 138 6.68 -15.37 9.83
C SER A 138 7.33 -14.64 8.67
N ARG A 139 7.14 -13.32 8.54
CA ARG A 139 7.70 -12.50 7.45
C ARG A 139 9.04 -11.84 7.79
N GLY A 140 9.39 -11.73 9.07
CA GLY A 140 10.60 -11.09 9.55
C GLY A 140 10.58 -9.55 9.51
N PHE A 141 9.63 -8.91 8.80
CA PHE A 141 9.55 -7.46 8.63
C PHE A 141 8.11 -6.98 8.42
N ASN A 142 7.90 -5.65 8.53
CA ASN A 142 6.62 -5.01 8.21
C ASN A 142 6.74 -4.27 6.87
N GLN A 143 6.02 -4.74 5.85
CA GLN A 143 6.02 -4.19 4.49
C GLN A 143 5.64 -2.71 4.48
N ALA A 144 4.58 -2.35 5.20
CA ALA A 144 4.13 -0.97 5.29
C ALA A 144 5.20 -0.05 5.92
N ALA A 145 5.94 -0.55 6.92
CA ALA A 145 7.02 0.22 7.53
C ALA A 145 8.23 0.36 6.58
N ASP A 146 8.56 -0.69 5.83
CA ASP A 146 9.64 -0.61 4.85
C ASP A 146 9.29 0.36 3.71
N LEU A 147 8.05 0.34 3.20
CA LEU A 147 7.56 1.33 2.22
C LEU A 147 7.60 2.75 2.79
N ALA A 148 7.09 2.97 4.00
CA ALA A 148 7.02 4.28 4.63
C ALA A 148 8.39 4.97 4.75
N ARG A 149 9.48 4.21 5.02
CA ARG A 149 10.84 4.75 5.12
C ARG A 149 11.36 5.41 3.83
N HIS A 150 10.79 5.04 2.68
CA HIS A 150 11.21 5.55 1.37
C HIS A 150 10.27 6.60 0.77
N LEU A 151 9.25 7.05 1.52
CA LEU A 151 8.31 8.09 1.04
C LEU A 151 8.81 9.53 1.25
N GLY A 152 9.92 9.72 1.97
CA GLY A 152 10.47 11.06 2.23
C GLY A 152 9.80 11.80 3.38
N LEU A 153 9.02 11.11 4.21
CA LEU A 153 8.37 11.64 5.41
C LEU A 153 8.94 11.02 6.69
N PRO A 154 8.91 11.72 7.83
CA PRO A 154 9.15 11.10 9.13
C PRO A 154 8.21 9.91 9.35
N VAL A 155 8.74 8.76 9.78
CA VAL A 155 7.93 7.58 10.06
C VAL A 155 7.49 7.58 11.52
N ALA A 156 6.17 7.54 11.74
CA ALA A 156 5.58 7.50 13.08
C ALA A 156 4.85 6.16 13.31
N HIS A 157 5.34 5.35 14.24
CA HIS A 157 4.68 4.11 14.66
C HIS A 157 3.54 4.43 15.65
N ALA A 158 2.51 5.11 15.14
CA ALA A 158 1.41 5.66 15.91
C ALA A 158 0.26 4.69 16.20
N LEU A 159 0.35 3.46 15.71
CA LEU A 159 -0.69 2.43 15.85
C LEU A 159 -0.14 1.13 16.41
N VAL A 160 -0.96 0.44 17.18
CA VAL A 160 -0.72 -0.94 17.65
C VAL A 160 -1.86 -1.82 17.19
N ARG A 161 -1.54 -3.01 16.67
CA ARG A 161 -2.51 -4.04 16.31
C ARG A 161 -2.69 -5.02 17.46
N LEU A 162 -3.92 -5.17 17.94
CA LEU A 162 -4.26 -5.98 19.11
C LEU A 162 -4.63 -7.43 18.77
N ARG A 163 -5.25 -7.66 17.60
CA ARG A 163 -5.78 -8.97 17.19
C ARG A 163 -5.32 -9.37 15.80
N ASP A 164 -5.16 -10.68 15.58
CA ASP A 164 -4.96 -11.23 14.23
C ASP A 164 -6.33 -11.46 13.58
N THR A 165 -6.69 -10.57 12.68
CA THR A 165 -7.97 -10.64 11.94
C THR A 165 -7.84 -11.42 10.62
N SER A 166 -6.72 -12.12 10.41
CA SER A 166 -6.38 -12.72 9.11
C SER A 166 -6.97 -14.10 8.85
N THR A 167 -7.50 -14.76 9.88
CA THR A 167 -7.97 -16.16 9.80
C THR A 167 -9.36 -16.30 9.16
N GLN A 168 -9.99 -15.22 8.73
CA GLN A 168 -11.40 -15.21 8.31
C GLN A 168 -11.57 -14.76 6.84
N THR A 169 -10.81 -15.37 5.93
CA THR A 169 -11.02 -15.18 4.47
C THR A 169 -12.40 -15.64 4.00
N ALA A 170 -13.12 -16.44 4.78
CA ALA A 170 -14.45 -16.96 4.49
C ALA A 170 -15.61 -16.05 4.95
N LEU A 171 -15.36 -14.97 5.72
CA LEU A 171 -16.44 -14.12 6.22
C LEU A 171 -16.95 -13.13 5.16
N PRO A 172 -18.27 -12.79 5.20
CA PRO A 172 -18.86 -11.71 4.42
C PRO A 172 -18.16 -10.37 4.66
N ALA A 173 -18.26 -9.44 3.70
CA ALA A 173 -17.56 -8.15 3.75
C ALA A 173 -17.95 -7.30 4.97
N GLU A 174 -19.19 -7.38 5.42
CA GLU A 174 -19.71 -6.67 6.61
C GLU A 174 -19.10 -7.19 7.91
N GLU A 175 -19.07 -8.50 8.09
CA GLU A 175 -18.46 -9.13 9.26
C GLU A 175 -16.94 -8.90 9.31
N ARG A 176 -16.29 -8.84 8.15
CA ARG A 176 -14.87 -8.45 8.07
C ARG A 176 -14.64 -7.00 8.53
N ARG A 177 -15.55 -6.07 8.21
CA ARG A 177 -15.48 -4.68 8.69
C ARG A 177 -15.63 -4.60 10.20
N ALA A 178 -16.62 -5.28 10.79
CA ALA A 178 -16.85 -5.32 12.22
C ALA A 178 -15.67 -5.94 12.99
N ASN A 179 -15.11 -7.04 12.51
CA ASN A 179 -13.97 -7.72 13.14
C ASN A 179 -12.66 -6.91 13.09
N VAL A 180 -12.50 -6.05 12.10
CA VAL A 180 -11.29 -5.22 11.95
C VAL A 180 -11.42 -3.91 12.74
N ALA A 181 -12.64 -3.40 13.00
CA ALA A 181 -12.88 -2.10 13.64
C ALA A 181 -12.19 -1.96 15.01
N SER A 182 -12.14 -3.03 15.82
CA SER A 182 -11.50 -3.04 17.14
C SER A 182 -10.07 -3.63 17.15
N ALA A 183 -9.50 -3.89 15.96
CA ALA A 183 -8.20 -4.54 15.87
C ALA A 183 -7.01 -3.59 16.10
N PHE A 184 -7.25 -2.29 16.06
CA PHE A 184 -6.20 -1.27 16.17
C PHE A 184 -6.50 -0.30 17.30
N ARG A 185 -5.45 0.19 17.93
CA ARG A 185 -5.52 1.30 18.89
C ARG A 185 -4.35 2.27 18.67
N PRO A 186 -4.50 3.55 19.07
CA PRO A 186 -3.40 4.49 19.02
C PRO A 186 -2.27 4.06 19.97
N ALA A 187 -1.03 4.21 19.53
CA ALA A 187 0.14 4.14 20.37
C ALA A 187 0.35 5.48 21.10
N ARG A 188 1.18 5.50 22.15
CA ARG A 188 1.52 6.74 22.87
C ARG A 188 2.05 7.84 21.95
N SER A 189 2.82 7.46 20.91
CA SER A 189 3.36 8.37 19.91
C SER A 189 2.31 9.05 19.03
N ALA A 190 1.06 8.58 18.99
CA ALA A 190 -0.03 9.21 18.25
C ALA A 190 -0.35 10.62 18.78
N ALA A 191 -0.10 10.90 20.07
CA ALA A 191 -0.34 12.21 20.68
C ALA A 191 0.44 13.34 19.97
N ALA A 192 1.64 13.06 19.45
CA ALA A 192 2.47 14.02 18.70
C ALA A 192 1.90 14.39 17.33
N LEU A 193 0.88 13.68 16.87
CA LEU A 193 0.25 13.87 15.55
C LEU A 193 -1.11 14.59 15.64
N ARG A 194 -1.51 15.04 16.84
CA ARG A 194 -2.78 15.76 17.05
C ARG A 194 -2.86 17.00 16.16
N GLY A 195 -4.04 17.24 15.61
CA GLY A 195 -4.33 18.40 14.74
C GLY A 195 -3.66 18.36 13.37
N THR A 196 -2.84 17.33 13.07
CA THR A 196 -2.12 17.24 11.80
C THR A 196 -2.83 16.34 10.77
N THR A 197 -2.34 16.39 9.53
CA THR A 197 -2.63 15.40 8.49
C THR A 197 -1.54 14.33 8.51
N VAL A 198 -1.92 13.05 8.45
CA VAL A 198 -0.99 11.92 8.38
C VAL A 198 -1.25 11.04 7.17
N LEU A 199 -0.17 10.44 6.64
CA LEU A 199 -0.20 9.48 5.55
C LEU A 199 -0.17 8.06 6.10
N LEU A 200 -1.30 7.36 6.06
CA LEU A 200 -1.38 5.95 6.39
C LEU A 200 -0.83 5.12 5.22
N VAL A 201 0.10 4.21 5.49
CA VAL A 201 0.81 3.43 4.46
C VAL A 201 0.52 1.95 4.63
N ASP A 202 0.14 1.30 3.52
CA ASP A 202 -0.01 -0.17 3.45
C ASP A 202 0.45 -0.69 2.07
N ASP A 203 0.57 -2.00 1.93
CA ASP A 203 0.96 -2.62 0.65
C ASP A 203 -0.23 -2.80 -0.31
N VAL A 204 -1.38 -3.31 0.16
CA VAL A 204 -2.56 -3.55 -0.68
C VAL A 204 -3.84 -3.14 0.03
N ARG A 205 -4.61 -2.29 -0.62
CA ARG A 205 -5.98 -2.01 -0.24
C ARG A 205 -6.93 -3.01 -0.93
N THR A 206 -7.62 -3.83 -0.15
CA THR A 206 -8.73 -4.68 -0.61
C THR A 206 -10.07 -3.93 -0.45
N THR A 207 -10.84 -4.22 0.57
CA THR A 207 -12.09 -3.50 0.91
C THR A 207 -11.83 -2.13 1.54
N GLY A 208 -10.62 -1.88 2.04
CA GLY A 208 -10.29 -0.68 2.81
C GLY A 208 -10.53 -0.80 4.32
N ALA A 209 -11.16 -1.87 4.80
CA ALA A 209 -11.51 -2.02 6.23
C ALA A 209 -10.32 -1.86 7.19
N THR A 210 -9.14 -2.35 6.83
CA THR A 210 -7.91 -2.17 7.62
C THR A 210 -7.50 -0.70 7.72
N LEU A 211 -7.54 0.01 6.58
CA LEU A 211 -7.18 1.43 6.53
C LEU A 211 -8.20 2.26 7.31
N ASP A 212 -9.50 1.94 7.19
CA ASP A 212 -10.56 2.64 7.91
C ASP A 212 -10.47 2.43 9.43
N ALA A 213 -10.17 1.20 9.89
CA ALA A 213 -9.96 0.93 11.31
C ALA A 213 -8.72 1.65 11.87
N CYS A 214 -7.63 1.69 11.10
CA CYS A 214 -6.44 2.47 11.45
C CYS A 214 -6.74 3.97 11.49
N ALA A 215 -7.51 4.48 10.52
CA ALA A 215 -7.90 5.89 10.45
C ALA A 215 -8.80 6.27 11.62
N ALA A 216 -9.76 5.42 11.99
CA ALA A 216 -10.62 5.63 13.16
C ALA A 216 -9.80 5.78 14.44
N ALA A 217 -8.86 4.86 14.69
CA ALA A 217 -7.99 4.92 15.86
C ALA A 217 -7.09 6.17 15.87
N LEU A 218 -6.62 6.64 14.70
CA LEU A 218 -5.83 7.87 14.62
C LEU A 218 -6.69 9.12 14.84
N LYS A 219 -7.90 9.17 14.29
CA LYS A 219 -8.86 10.28 14.51
C LYS A 219 -9.30 10.36 15.98
N GLU A 220 -9.53 9.20 16.62
CA GLU A 220 -9.80 9.13 18.08
C GLU A 220 -8.65 9.71 18.91
N ALA A 221 -7.39 9.52 18.48
CA ALA A 221 -6.22 10.14 19.10
C ALA A 221 -6.08 11.64 18.82
N GLY A 222 -6.98 12.23 18.01
CA GLY A 222 -7.02 13.66 17.69
C GLY A 222 -6.27 14.03 16.40
N VAL A 223 -5.89 13.08 15.54
CA VAL A 223 -5.39 13.38 14.18
C VAL A 223 -6.53 14.01 13.38
N ARG A 224 -6.24 15.17 12.75
CA ARG A 224 -7.27 15.95 12.03
C ARG A 224 -7.70 15.27 10.72
N ARG A 225 -6.74 14.75 9.95
CA ARG A 225 -6.99 14.15 8.63
C ARG A 225 -6.08 12.93 8.42
N VAL A 226 -6.67 11.85 7.92
CA VAL A 226 -5.94 10.62 7.61
C VAL A 226 -6.09 10.33 6.13
N VAL A 227 -5.00 10.46 5.38
CA VAL A 227 -4.96 10.06 3.97
C VAL A 227 -4.18 8.74 3.84
N ALA A 228 -4.43 7.97 2.79
CA ALA A 228 -3.83 6.65 2.64
C ALA A 228 -3.11 6.48 1.30
N LEU A 229 -1.99 5.77 1.33
CA LEU A 229 -1.22 5.43 0.14
C LEU A 229 -0.82 3.96 0.18
N THR A 230 -1.18 3.22 -0.88
CA THR A 230 -0.87 1.79 -0.99
C THR A 230 -0.13 1.49 -2.29
N ALA A 231 0.62 0.39 -2.34
CA ALA A 231 1.26 -0.04 -3.58
C ALA A 231 0.20 -0.51 -4.60
N ALA A 232 -0.83 -1.22 -4.14
CA ALA A 232 -1.93 -1.62 -5.03
C ALA A 232 -3.30 -1.52 -4.37
N ARG A 233 -4.33 -1.55 -5.19
CA ARG A 233 -5.72 -1.75 -4.77
C ARG A 233 -6.34 -2.93 -5.50
N VAL A 234 -7.21 -3.66 -4.83
CA VAL A 234 -8.08 -4.64 -5.49
C VAL A 234 -9.30 -3.89 -6.03
N GLU A 235 -9.61 -4.08 -7.29
CA GLU A 235 -10.90 -3.64 -7.84
C GLU A 235 -11.95 -4.69 -7.53
N THR A 236 -13.04 -4.25 -6.95
CA THR A 236 -14.24 -5.10 -6.83
C THR A 236 -14.88 -5.15 -8.21
N PRO A 237 -15.22 -6.33 -8.75
CA PRO A 237 -15.97 -6.41 -9.98
C PRO A 237 -17.20 -5.53 -9.88
N ARG A 238 -17.41 -4.71 -10.88
CA ARG A 238 -18.64 -3.88 -10.99
C ARG A 238 -19.77 -4.85 -11.31
N GLY A 239 -20.63 -5.13 -10.34
CA GLY A 239 -21.92 -5.76 -10.61
C GLY A 239 -22.85 -4.81 -11.34
#